data_ebcc2d6d33667707f697328828025bf3
#
_entry.id   ebcc2d6d33667707f697328828025bf3
#
_cell.length_a   1.000
_cell.length_b   1.000
_cell.length_c   1.000
_cell.angle_alpha   90.00
_cell.angle_beta   90.00
_cell.angle_gamma   90.00
#
_symmetry.space_group_name_H-M   'P 1'
#
loop_
_entity.id
_entity.type
_entity.pdbx_description
1 polymer ?
#
loop_
_entity_poly.entity_id
_entity_poly.type
_entity_poly.pdbx_seq_one_letter_code
_entity_poly.pdbx_strand_id
1 'polypeptide(L)'
;MVADVTVASVAAVLVTASFPCYLYGAWIIIDAETVTWGTLKHHLAYIFAGLALNTVPVVAWMVPQLFDQLGGFAVLHAFFGVQAYALLAFALTGIVPILRAKREYNLYHDPDQDVDLDEIHENMSDWRLRLRAGVIGYVLCWLVAWVLGVARFVTKYRTEF
;
A
#
# COMPACT_ATOMS: atom_id res chain seq x y z
N MET A 1 -0.74 -21.27 -22.50
CA MET A 1 0.27 -20.28 -22.93
C MET A 1 -0.35 -18.92 -23.25
N VAL A 2 -1.24 -18.76 -24.28
CA VAL A 2 -1.85 -17.45 -24.58
C VAL A 2 -2.69 -16.91 -23.42
N ALA A 3 -3.49 -17.75 -22.74
CA ALA A 3 -4.30 -17.35 -21.59
C ALA A 3 -3.43 -16.84 -20.41
N ASP A 4 -2.30 -17.47 -20.17
CA ASP A 4 -1.39 -17.07 -19.08
C ASP A 4 -0.72 -15.72 -19.36
N VAL A 5 -0.32 -15.45 -20.59
CA VAL A 5 0.22 -14.14 -21.01
C VAL A 5 -0.81 -13.03 -20.81
N THR A 6 -2.07 -13.29 -21.19
CA THR A 6 -3.15 -12.32 -21.04
C THR A 6 -3.40 -12.00 -19.57
N VAL A 7 -3.52 -13.03 -18.72
CA VAL A 7 -3.73 -12.84 -17.28
C VAL A 7 -2.53 -12.13 -16.64
N ALA A 8 -1.30 -12.52 -16.98
CA ALA A 8 -0.09 -11.85 -16.51
C ALA A 8 -0.05 -10.36 -16.90
N SER A 9 -0.44 -10.06 -18.15
CA SER A 9 -0.50 -8.67 -18.65
C SER A 9 -1.55 -7.85 -17.91
N VAL A 10 -2.74 -8.41 -17.70
CA VAL A 10 -3.81 -7.76 -16.92
C VAL A 10 -3.33 -7.50 -15.48
N ALA A 11 -2.71 -8.49 -14.84
CA ALA A 11 -2.18 -8.33 -13.48
C ALA A 11 -1.11 -7.22 -13.43
N ALA A 12 -0.17 -7.20 -14.38
CA ALA A 12 0.87 -6.17 -14.46
C ALA A 12 0.27 -4.76 -14.65
N VAL A 13 -0.76 -4.63 -15.49
CA VAL A 13 -1.47 -3.36 -15.72
C VAL A 13 -2.19 -2.91 -14.46
N LEU A 14 -2.94 -3.80 -13.79
CA LEU A 14 -3.68 -3.46 -12.57
C LEU A 14 -2.74 -3.03 -11.43
N VAL A 15 -1.66 -3.79 -11.20
CA VAL A 15 -0.66 -3.44 -10.19
C VAL A 15 0.01 -2.10 -10.53
N THR A 16 0.33 -1.84 -11.79
CA THR A 16 0.90 -0.55 -12.20
C THR A 16 -0.11 0.58 -12.06
N ALA A 17 -1.39 0.35 -12.36
CA ALA A 17 -2.46 1.34 -12.20
C ALA A 17 -2.76 1.67 -10.73
N SER A 18 -2.30 0.87 -9.76
CA SER A 18 -2.39 1.21 -8.34
C SER A 18 -1.51 2.41 -7.96
N PHE A 19 -0.43 2.68 -8.71
CA PHE A 19 0.50 3.79 -8.48
C PHE A 19 -0.17 5.16 -8.45
N PRO A 20 -0.87 5.60 -9.51
CA PRO A 20 -1.54 6.89 -9.49
C PRO A 20 -2.58 7.00 -8.36
N CYS A 21 -3.22 5.90 -7.96
CA CYS A 21 -4.13 5.92 -6.82
C CYS A 21 -3.39 6.24 -5.51
N TYR A 22 -2.26 5.60 -5.25
CA TYR A 22 -1.45 5.87 -4.06
C TYR A 22 -0.86 7.28 -4.07
N LEU A 23 -0.33 7.73 -5.22
CA LEU A 23 0.26 9.07 -5.35
C LEU A 23 -0.79 10.16 -5.14
N TYR A 24 -1.95 10.03 -5.78
CA TYR A 24 -3.02 11.00 -5.62
C TYR A 24 -3.62 10.96 -4.21
N GLY A 25 -3.81 9.76 -3.67
CA GLY A 25 -4.22 9.61 -2.27
C GLY A 25 -3.26 10.29 -1.30
N ALA A 26 -1.94 10.12 -1.47
CA ALA A 26 -0.94 10.81 -0.65
C ALA A 26 -0.99 12.32 -0.85
N TRP A 27 -1.15 12.78 -2.08
CA TRP A 27 -1.26 14.21 -2.42
C TRP A 27 -2.41 14.90 -1.68
N ILE A 28 -3.59 14.29 -1.61
CA ILE A 28 -4.75 14.82 -0.89
C ILE A 28 -4.43 15.21 0.56
N ILE A 29 -3.61 14.42 1.25
CA ILE A 29 -3.22 14.72 2.65
C ILE A 29 -2.09 15.74 2.72
N ILE A 30 -1.15 15.71 1.77
CA ILE A 30 0.01 16.63 1.76
C ILE A 30 -0.44 18.05 1.41
N ASP A 31 -1.39 18.20 0.50
CA ASP A 31 -1.90 19.49 0.02
C ASP A 31 -2.93 20.12 0.98
N ALA A 32 -3.48 19.35 1.91
CA ALA A 32 -4.47 19.84 2.85
C ALA A 32 -3.82 20.63 3.98
N GLU A 33 -4.21 21.91 4.16
CA GLU A 33 -3.83 22.72 5.32
C GLU A 33 -4.35 22.07 6.62
N THR A 34 -5.60 21.59 6.58
CA THR A 34 -6.23 20.87 7.69
C THR A 34 -6.87 19.58 7.21
N VAL A 35 -6.70 18.49 7.98
CA VAL A 35 -7.25 17.18 7.64
C VAL A 35 -8.63 17.02 8.26
N THR A 36 -9.64 17.38 7.51
CA THR A 36 -11.05 17.16 7.87
C THR A 36 -11.50 15.71 7.64
N TRP A 37 -12.68 15.36 8.15
CA TRP A 37 -13.29 14.04 7.87
C TRP A 37 -13.56 13.81 6.37
N GLY A 38 -13.92 14.87 5.64
CA GLY A 38 -14.07 14.83 4.18
C GLY A 38 -12.77 14.50 3.46
N THR A 39 -11.71 15.24 3.79
CA THR A 39 -10.34 15.03 3.27
C THR A 39 -9.85 13.61 3.54
N LEU A 40 -10.05 13.13 4.78
CA LEU A 40 -9.64 11.77 5.17
C LEU A 40 -10.40 10.70 4.37
N LYS A 41 -11.72 10.81 4.21
CA LYS A 41 -12.50 9.85 3.41
C LYS A 41 -12.04 9.84 1.95
N HIS A 42 -11.78 11.00 1.38
CA HIS A 42 -11.30 11.11 0.00
C HIS A 42 -9.92 10.44 -0.17
N HIS A 43 -8.97 10.74 0.73
CA HIS A 43 -7.68 10.04 0.79
C HIS A 43 -7.85 8.51 0.86
N LEU A 44 -8.65 8.03 1.82
CA LEU A 44 -8.86 6.60 2.03
C LEU A 44 -9.50 5.91 0.82
N ALA A 45 -10.39 6.58 0.08
CA ALA A 45 -11.00 6.02 -1.13
C ALA A 45 -9.94 5.68 -2.19
N TYR A 46 -8.96 6.57 -2.42
CA TYR A 46 -7.85 6.30 -3.35
C TYR A 46 -6.89 5.25 -2.83
N ILE A 47 -6.58 5.27 -1.53
CA ILE A 47 -5.73 4.23 -0.93
C ILE A 47 -6.38 2.86 -1.05
N PHE A 48 -7.67 2.73 -0.75
CA PHE A 48 -8.39 1.46 -0.90
C PHE A 48 -8.54 1.02 -2.36
N ALA A 49 -8.74 1.94 -3.29
CA ALA A 49 -8.73 1.64 -4.72
C ALA A 49 -7.36 1.09 -5.16
N GLY A 50 -6.26 1.75 -4.77
CA GLY A 50 -4.91 1.28 -5.02
C GLY A 50 -4.63 -0.09 -4.40
N LEU A 51 -5.04 -0.31 -3.15
CA LEU A 51 -4.91 -1.61 -2.49
C LEU A 51 -5.71 -2.70 -3.20
N ALA A 52 -6.92 -2.41 -3.66
CA ALA A 52 -7.73 -3.38 -4.41
C ALA A 52 -7.07 -3.75 -5.75
N LEU A 53 -6.63 -2.74 -6.53
CA LEU A 53 -5.93 -2.94 -7.80
C LEU A 53 -4.64 -3.76 -7.64
N ASN A 54 -3.94 -3.61 -6.54
CA ASN A 54 -2.74 -4.37 -6.23
C ASN A 54 -3.04 -5.76 -5.66
N THR A 55 -3.94 -5.86 -4.68
CA THR A 55 -4.14 -7.09 -3.90
C THR A 55 -4.95 -8.13 -4.65
N VAL A 56 -5.96 -7.73 -5.44
CA VAL A 56 -6.81 -8.68 -6.18
C VAL A 56 -5.97 -9.56 -7.13
N PRO A 57 -5.12 -9.02 -8.04
CA PRO A 57 -4.31 -9.87 -8.90
C PRO A 57 -3.26 -10.69 -8.12
N VAL A 58 -2.74 -10.16 -7.01
CA VAL A 58 -1.80 -10.90 -6.16
C VAL A 58 -2.48 -12.14 -5.58
N VAL A 59 -3.62 -12.00 -4.94
CA VAL A 59 -4.32 -13.09 -4.25
C VAL A 59 -4.95 -14.06 -5.25
N ALA A 60 -5.59 -13.55 -6.30
CA ALA A 60 -6.33 -14.38 -7.24
C ALA A 60 -5.44 -15.17 -8.22
N TRP A 61 -4.25 -14.65 -8.53
CA TRP A 61 -3.40 -15.25 -9.58
C TRP A 61 -1.95 -15.48 -9.15
N MET A 62 -1.27 -14.52 -8.52
CA MET A 62 0.15 -14.67 -8.20
C MET A 62 0.39 -15.69 -7.06
N VAL A 63 -0.40 -15.63 -6.00
CA VAL A 63 -0.25 -16.54 -4.84
C VAL A 63 -0.47 -18.01 -5.22
N PRO A 64 -1.51 -18.40 -5.98
CA PRO A 64 -1.68 -19.79 -6.42
C PRO A 64 -0.50 -20.34 -7.24
N GLN A 65 0.18 -19.47 -8.01
CA GLN A 65 1.31 -19.88 -8.84
C GLN A 65 2.68 -19.79 -8.14
N LEU A 66 2.70 -19.29 -6.92
CA LEU A 66 3.96 -19.08 -6.19
C LEU A 66 4.75 -20.37 -6.04
N PHE A 67 4.07 -21.46 -5.68
CA PHE A 67 4.72 -22.76 -5.40
C PHE A 67 5.22 -23.46 -6.67
N ASP A 68 4.61 -23.19 -7.82
CA ASP A 68 5.00 -23.78 -9.11
C ASP A 68 6.22 -23.10 -9.74
N GLN A 69 6.58 -21.91 -9.25
CA GLN A 69 7.56 -21.04 -9.90
C GLN A 69 8.64 -20.53 -8.92
N LEU A 70 8.97 -21.30 -7.88
CA LEU A 70 10.00 -20.94 -6.92
C LEU A 70 11.40 -21.12 -7.51
N GLY A 71 11.94 -20.05 -8.12
CA GLY A 71 13.31 -20.03 -8.65
C GLY A 71 13.81 -18.61 -8.92
N GLY A 72 15.06 -18.30 -8.63
CA GLY A 72 15.72 -17.05 -8.97
C GLY A 72 14.94 -15.80 -8.58
N PHE A 73 14.64 -14.96 -9.57
CA PHE A 73 13.91 -13.70 -9.38
C PHE A 73 12.48 -13.87 -8.84
N ALA A 74 11.85 -15.05 -9.01
CA ALA A 74 10.51 -15.27 -8.51
C ALA A 74 10.49 -15.31 -6.98
N VAL A 75 11.49 -15.91 -6.35
CA VAL A 75 11.63 -15.94 -4.90
C VAL A 75 11.83 -14.54 -4.33
N LEU A 76 12.70 -13.74 -4.95
CA LEU A 76 12.95 -12.37 -4.52
C LEU A 76 11.69 -11.50 -4.67
N HIS A 77 10.97 -11.62 -5.79
CA HIS A 77 9.70 -10.91 -6.00
C HIS A 77 8.69 -11.28 -4.92
N ALA A 78 8.50 -12.58 -4.64
CA ALA A 78 7.60 -13.05 -3.60
C ALA A 78 8.02 -12.58 -2.21
N PHE A 79 9.31 -12.65 -1.88
CA PHE A 79 9.84 -12.19 -0.60
C PHE A 79 9.51 -10.71 -0.35
N PHE A 80 9.86 -9.82 -1.28
CA PHE A 80 9.56 -8.39 -1.12
C PHE A 80 8.06 -8.09 -1.14
N GLY A 81 7.28 -8.85 -1.90
CA GLY A 81 5.81 -8.73 -1.89
C GLY A 81 5.22 -9.08 -0.52
N VAL A 82 5.62 -10.18 0.09
CA VAL A 82 5.19 -10.58 1.44
C VAL A 82 5.65 -9.57 2.49
N GLN A 83 6.90 -9.10 2.40
CA GLN A 83 7.40 -8.06 3.31
C GLN A 83 6.63 -6.75 3.20
N ALA A 84 6.24 -6.35 2.00
CA ALA A 84 5.40 -5.17 1.83
C ALA A 84 4.08 -5.31 2.60
N TYR A 85 3.35 -6.42 2.46
CA TYR A 85 2.11 -6.64 3.21
C TYR A 85 2.33 -6.75 4.72
N ALA A 86 3.41 -7.36 5.18
CA ALA A 86 3.76 -7.40 6.60
C ALA A 86 3.99 -5.99 7.17
N LEU A 87 4.69 -5.12 6.44
CA LEU A 87 4.92 -3.73 6.82
C LEU A 87 3.65 -2.88 6.75
N LEU A 88 2.74 -3.16 5.81
CA LEU A 88 1.41 -2.55 5.79
C LEU A 88 0.60 -2.94 7.03
N ALA A 89 0.61 -4.23 7.40
CA ALA A 89 -0.04 -4.69 8.63
C ALA A 89 0.56 -4.04 9.88
N PHE A 90 1.88 -3.88 9.91
CA PHE A 90 2.57 -3.14 10.98
C PHE A 90 2.14 -1.66 11.02
N ALA A 91 2.03 -0.97 9.86
CA ALA A 91 1.53 0.40 9.80
C ALA A 91 0.11 0.53 10.37
N LEU A 92 -0.77 -0.48 10.14
CA LEU A 92 -2.13 -0.49 10.68
C LEU A 92 -2.16 -0.50 12.22
N THR A 93 -1.14 -1.07 12.88
CA THR A 93 -1.03 -1.02 14.36
C THR A 93 -0.78 0.38 14.90
N GLY A 94 -0.30 1.29 14.05
CA GLY A 94 -0.16 2.71 14.37
C GLY A 94 -1.38 3.54 13.92
N ILE A 95 -1.83 3.36 12.68
CA ILE A 95 -2.88 4.22 12.10
C ILE A 95 -4.25 4.03 12.78
N VAL A 96 -4.63 2.79 13.11
CA VAL A 96 -5.95 2.50 13.71
C VAL A 96 -6.14 3.19 15.06
N PRO A 97 -5.22 3.10 16.04
CA PRO A 97 -5.35 3.82 17.30
C PRO A 97 -5.31 5.35 17.12
N ILE A 98 -4.47 5.88 16.20
CA ILE A 98 -4.46 7.33 15.89
C ILE A 98 -5.84 7.79 15.39
N LEU A 99 -6.44 7.05 14.45
CA LEU A 99 -7.76 7.39 13.91
C LEU A 99 -8.84 7.37 15.00
N ARG A 100 -8.78 6.39 15.93
CA ARG A 100 -9.72 6.29 17.05
C ARG A 100 -9.56 7.46 18.01
N ALA A 101 -8.33 7.74 18.46
CA ALA A 101 -8.05 8.86 19.35
C ALA A 101 -8.50 10.20 18.75
N LYS A 102 -8.12 10.50 17.49
CA LYS A 102 -8.57 11.72 16.81
C LYS A 102 -10.08 11.83 16.67
N ARG A 103 -10.76 10.69 16.47
CA ARG A 103 -12.23 10.66 16.40
C ARG A 103 -12.88 10.92 17.76
N GLU A 104 -12.34 10.35 18.84
CA GLU A 104 -12.82 10.56 20.21
C GLU A 104 -12.72 12.03 20.64
N TYR A 105 -11.65 12.71 20.22
CA TYR A 105 -11.45 14.15 20.45
C TYR A 105 -12.14 15.05 19.40
N ASN A 106 -12.93 14.49 18.50
CA ASN A 106 -13.68 15.21 17.46
C ASN A 106 -12.83 16.06 16.49
N LEU A 107 -11.52 15.82 16.40
CA LEU A 107 -10.55 16.62 15.63
C LEU A 107 -10.78 16.62 14.11
N TYR A 108 -11.58 15.73 13.59
CA TYR A 108 -11.95 15.70 12.18
C TYR A 108 -13.14 16.58 11.82
N HIS A 109 -13.92 17.03 12.83
CA HIS A 109 -15.08 17.91 12.64
C HIS A 109 -14.78 19.33 13.09
N ASP A 110 -13.85 19.48 14.02
CA ASP A 110 -13.37 20.76 14.54
C ASP A 110 -11.82 20.77 14.48
N PRO A 111 -11.26 20.96 13.28
CA PRO A 111 -9.81 20.87 13.05
C PRO A 111 -9.02 22.07 13.60
N ASP A 112 -9.70 23.17 13.93
CA ASP A 112 -9.07 24.40 14.45
C ASP A 112 -8.81 24.35 15.96
N GLN A 113 -9.10 23.23 16.62
CA GLN A 113 -8.74 23.05 18.01
C GLN A 113 -7.21 23.00 18.15
N ASP A 114 -6.68 23.93 18.93
CA ASP A 114 -5.24 23.94 19.31
C ASP A 114 -4.97 22.84 20.37
N VAL A 115 -4.93 21.60 19.88
CA VAL A 115 -4.68 20.42 20.71
C VAL A 115 -3.34 19.82 20.33
N ASP A 116 -2.40 19.75 21.27
CA ASP A 116 -1.19 18.97 21.07
C ASP A 116 -1.54 17.48 20.95
N LEU A 117 -1.23 16.90 19.79
CA LEU A 117 -1.51 15.49 19.51
C LEU A 117 -0.82 14.54 20.51
N ASP A 118 0.30 14.94 21.09
CA ASP A 118 1.03 14.14 22.08
C ASP A 118 0.36 14.18 23.45
N GLU A 119 -0.47 15.20 23.74
CA GLU A 119 -1.30 15.29 24.95
C GLU A 119 -2.58 14.43 24.87
N ILE A 120 -3.04 14.10 23.66
CA ILE A 120 -4.25 13.27 23.47
C ILE A 120 -4.07 11.86 24.02
N HIS A 121 -2.87 11.27 23.84
CA HIS A 121 -2.59 9.92 24.31
C HIS A 121 -1.09 9.70 24.49
N GLU A 122 -0.70 9.10 25.62
CA GLU A 122 0.71 8.82 25.97
C GLU A 122 1.50 8.03 24.92
N ASN A 123 0.83 7.17 24.14
CA ASN A 123 1.44 6.33 23.10
C ASN A 123 1.35 6.96 21.69
N MET A 124 0.95 8.23 21.55
CA MET A 124 0.74 8.85 20.24
C MET A 124 2.02 8.91 19.41
N SER A 125 3.15 9.21 20.02
CA SER A 125 4.46 9.24 19.38
C SER A 125 4.86 7.87 18.82
N ASP A 126 4.63 6.79 19.59
CA ASP A 126 4.92 5.41 19.17
C ASP A 126 4.02 4.97 18.02
N TRP A 127 2.73 5.32 18.05
CA TRP A 127 1.82 5.02 16.96
C TRP A 127 2.21 5.73 15.67
N ARG A 128 2.63 6.98 15.74
CA ARG A 128 3.15 7.75 14.60
C ARG A 128 4.44 7.14 14.05
N LEU A 129 5.34 6.67 14.93
CA LEU A 129 6.56 5.99 14.51
C LEU A 129 6.24 4.69 13.75
N ARG A 130 5.35 3.85 14.29
CA ARG A 130 4.91 2.60 13.63
C ARG A 130 4.26 2.88 12.29
N LEU A 131 3.38 3.88 12.22
CA LEU A 131 2.76 4.31 10.96
C LEU A 131 3.82 4.72 9.94
N ARG A 132 4.73 5.62 10.30
CA ARG A 132 5.78 6.11 9.37
C ARG A 132 6.71 5.00 8.91
N ALA A 133 7.23 4.22 9.85
CA ALA A 133 8.15 3.11 9.53
C ALA A 133 7.45 2.05 8.65
N GLY A 134 6.23 1.68 9.00
CA GLY A 134 5.44 0.71 8.23
C GLY A 134 5.11 1.19 6.82
N VAL A 135 4.67 2.44 6.66
CA VAL A 135 4.35 3.02 5.34
C VAL A 135 5.59 3.16 4.47
N ILE A 136 6.69 3.70 5.00
CA ILE A 136 7.95 3.84 4.25
C ILE A 136 8.46 2.46 3.85
N GLY A 137 8.51 1.51 4.78
CA GLY A 137 8.94 0.15 4.50
C GLY A 137 8.04 -0.56 3.49
N TYR A 138 6.70 -0.40 3.59
CA TYR A 138 5.74 -0.90 2.59
C TYR A 138 6.07 -0.38 1.19
N VAL A 139 6.22 0.93 1.04
CA VAL A 139 6.50 1.57 -0.26
C VAL A 139 7.81 1.07 -0.85
N LEU A 140 8.88 1.00 -0.06
CA LEU A 140 10.19 0.52 -0.52
C LEU A 140 10.13 -0.95 -0.96
N CYS A 141 9.59 -1.84 -0.13
CA CYS A 141 9.46 -3.25 -0.47
C CYS A 141 8.54 -3.47 -1.68
N TRP A 142 7.44 -2.72 -1.77
CA TRP A 142 6.52 -2.78 -2.88
C TRP A 142 7.16 -2.32 -4.20
N LEU A 143 7.94 -1.22 -4.19
CA LEU A 143 8.69 -0.75 -5.37
C LEU A 143 9.69 -1.80 -5.86
N VAL A 144 10.44 -2.41 -4.94
CA VAL A 144 11.38 -3.49 -5.30
C VAL A 144 10.61 -4.69 -5.89
N ALA A 145 9.51 -5.11 -5.26
CA ALA A 145 8.67 -6.19 -5.77
C ALA A 145 8.11 -5.85 -7.17
N TRP A 146 7.64 -4.62 -7.39
CA TRP A 146 7.14 -4.19 -8.69
C TRP A 146 8.21 -4.24 -9.77
N VAL A 147 9.42 -3.71 -9.52
CA VAL A 147 10.55 -3.76 -10.47
C VAL A 147 10.91 -5.21 -10.82
N LEU A 148 11.03 -6.08 -9.81
CA LEU A 148 11.31 -7.51 -10.00
C LEU A 148 10.19 -8.21 -10.76
N GLY A 149 8.93 -7.87 -10.50
CA GLY A 149 7.76 -8.40 -11.20
C GLY A 149 7.74 -8.01 -12.67
N VAL A 150 8.01 -6.73 -12.99
CA VAL A 150 8.12 -6.24 -14.37
C VAL A 150 9.29 -6.89 -15.11
N ALA A 151 10.48 -6.95 -14.48
CA ALA A 151 11.64 -7.61 -15.07
C ALA A 151 11.35 -9.08 -15.39
N ARG A 152 10.71 -9.80 -14.45
CA ARG A 152 10.29 -11.18 -14.65
C ARG A 152 9.26 -11.33 -15.77
N PHE A 153 8.27 -10.43 -15.84
CA PHE A 153 7.27 -10.42 -16.90
C PHE A 153 7.94 -10.26 -18.28
N VAL A 154 8.86 -9.32 -18.41
CA VAL A 154 9.58 -9.06 -19.66
C VAL A 154 10.44 -10.27 -20.04
N THR A 155 11.23 -10.83 -19.12
CA THR A 155 12.10 -11.97 -19.42
C THR A 155 11.30 -13.23 -19.77
N LYS A 156 10.17 -13.50 -19.11
CA LYS A 156 9.37 -14.70 -19.35
C LYS A 156 8.56 -14.64 -20.65
N TYR A 157 8.04 -13.46 -21.00
CA TYR A 157 7.06 -13.35 -22.08
C TYR A 157 7.55 -12.57 -23.32
N ARG A 158 8.70 -11.87 -23.27
CA ARG A 158 9.30 -11.19 -24.42
C ARG A 158 10.53 -11.87 -24.99
N THR A 159 11.22 -12.72 -24.25
CA THR A 159 12.43 -13.42 -24.73
C THR A 159 12.11 -14.75 -25.43
N GLU A 160 10.85 -15.14 -25.49
CA GLU A 160 10.38 -16.33 -26.22
C GLU A 160 9.90 -15.99 -27.66
N PHE A 161 10.16 -14.78 -28.15
CA PHE A 161 10.05 -14.36 -29.53
C PHE A 161 11.44 -14.03 -30.08
#